data_4d4f841df99d30ea61b3bc28ca8e0eb2
#
_entry.id   4d4f841df99d30ea61b3bc28ca8e0eb2
#
_cell.length_a   1.000
_cell.length_b   1.000
_cell.length_c   1.000
_cell.angle_alpha   90.00
_cell.angle_beta   90.00
_cell.angle_gamma   90.00
#
_symmetry.space_group_name_H-M   'P 1'
#
loop_
_entity.id
_entity.type
_entity.pdbx_description
1 polymer ?
#
loop_
_entity_poly.entity_id
_entity_poly.type
_entity_poly.pdbx_seq_one_letter_code
_entity_poly.pdbx_strand_id
1 'polypeptide(L)'
;MQIFIKGNVPSSKNSRQWTGKYLIMSKTCQKYIKYSKDEWFENYSKFQEMIKGKEKPYKIGFYFIRDSRRAFDYINALQLPLDLMQDFAWIDDDNMENVIPIILGYEVDKE
;
A
#
# COMPACT_ATOMS: atom_id res chain seq x y z
N MET A 1 -16.56 2.83 -5.70
CA MET A 1 -15.49 3.75 -6.10
C MET A 1 -14.13 3.10 -5.83
N GLN A 2 -13.19 3.24 -6.75
CA GLN A 2 -11.87 2.59 -6.66
C GLN A 2 -10.76 3.58 -6.93
N ILE A 3 -9.61 3.32 -6.32
CA ILE A 3 -8.37 4.04 -6.61
C ILE A 3 -7.36 3.02 -7.12
N PHE A 4 -6.68 3.33 -8.22
CA PHE A 4 -5.68 2.47 -8.82
C PHE A 4 -4.29 3.12 -8.70
N ILE A 5 -3.35 2.38 -8.14
CA ILE A 5 -1.96 2.82 -8.02
C ILE A 5 -1.12 1.85 -8.86
N LYS A 6 -0.40 2.39 -9.85
CA LYS A 6 0.44 1.58 -10.73
C LYS A 6 1.64 1.00 -10.02
N GLY A 7 2.06 -0.16 -10.46
CA GLY A 7 3.28 -0.79 -9.99
C GLY A 7 3.01 -2.05 -9.20
N ASN A 8 4.00 -2.92 -9.19
CA ASN A 8 3.96 -4.18 -8.47
C ASN A 8 4.42 -3.94 -7.04
N VAL A 9 3.49 -4.04 -6.09
CA VAL A 9 3.78 -3.77 -4.68
C VAL A 9 4.80 -4.78 -4.15
N PRO A 10 5.95 -4.34 -3.65
CA PRO A 10 6.92 -5.26 -3.06
C PRO A 10 6.44 -5.79 -1.70
N SER A 11 6.92 -6.98 -1.36
CA SER A 11 6.65 -7.56 -0.05
C SER A 11 7.48 -6.85 1.02
N SER A 12 6.84 -6.36 2.08
CA SER A 12 7.53 -5.64 3.14
C SER A 12 8.47 -6.53 3.97
N LYS A 13 8.27 -7.85 3.94
CA LYS A 13 9.16 -8.76 4.65
C LYS A 13 10.60 -8.58 4.23
N ASN A 14 10.83 -8.30 2.93
CA ASN A 14 12.15 -8.08 2.37
C ASN A 14 12.35 -6.65 1.92
N SER A 15 11.49 -5.73 2.35
CA SER A 15 11.54 -4.33 1.91
C SER A 15 12.58 -3.51 2.67
N ARG A 16 13.09 -4.02 3.79
CA ARG A 16 14.08 -3.33 4.61
C ARG A 16 15.31 -4.21 4.78
N GLN A 17 16.49 -3.58 4.82
CA GLN A 17 17.78 -4.25 4.93
C GLN A 17 18.56 -3.68 6.10
N TRP A 18 19.17 -4.55 6.89
CA TRP A 18 20.01 -4.17 8.00
C TRP A 18 21.45 -3.93 7.51
N THR A 19 21.99 -2.76 7.84
CA THR A 19 23.35 -2.37 7.37
C THR A 19 24.41 -2.56 8.45
N GLY A 20 24.03 -3.04 9.63
CA GLY A 20 24.91 -3.14 10.79
C GLY A 20 24.78 -1.98 11.75
N LYS A 21 24.21 -0.85 11.31
CA LYS A 21 23.98 0.34 12.15
C LYS A 21 22.52 0.72 12.22
N TYR A 22 21.79 0.60 11.12
CA TYR A 22 20.39 0.98 11.05
C TYR A 22 19.70 0.16 9.97
N LEU A 23 18.37 0.16 10.07
CA LEU A 23 17.51 -0.51 9.12
C LEU A 23 17.19 0.44 7.98
N ILE A 24 17.49 0.04 6.75
CA ILE A 24 17.17 0.83 5.56
C ILE A 24 16.18 0.09 4.69
N MET A 25 15.46 0.85 3.86
CA MET A 25 14.50 0.30 2.94
C MET A 25 15.21 -0.33 1.74
N SER A 26 14.72 -1.47 1.26
CA SER A 26 15.29 -2.15 0.09
C SER A 26 15.17 -1.29 -1.17
N LYS A 27 16.03 -1.57 -2.17
CA LYS A 27 15.99 -0.85 -3.45
C LYS A 27 14.66 -1.03 -4.17
N THR A 28 14.08 -2.23 -4.11
CA THR A 28 12.79 -2.51 -4.72
C THR A 28 11.68 -1.66 -4.11
N CYS A 29 11.68 -1.53 -2.79
CA CYS A 29 10.71 -0.73 -2.06
C CYS A 29 10.88 0.76 -2.37
N GLN A 30 12.13 1.25 -2.38
CA GLN A 30 12.43 2.64 -2.73
C GLN A 30 11.95 2.98 -4.14
N LYS A 31 12.17 2.05 -5.08
CA LYS A 31 11.76 2.22 -6.47
C LYS A 31 10.24 2.33 -6.59
N TYR A 32 9.52 1.45 -5.90
CA TYR A 32 8.05 1.49 -5.90
C TYR A 32 7.54 2.84 -5.37
N ILE A 33 8.08 3.29 -4.25
CA ILE A 33 7.68 4.58 -3.65
C ILE A 33 7.93 5.72 -4.63
N LYS A 34 9.10 5.73 -5.27
CA LYS A 34 9.46 6.78 -6.22
C LYS A 34 8.48 6.84 -7.41
N TYR A 35 8.12 5.69 -7.96
CA TYR A 35 7.24 5.63 -9.12
C TYR A 35 5.77 5.87 -8.79
N SER A 36 5.33 5.50 -7.59
CA SER A 36 3.93 5.62 -7.19
C SER A 36 3.62 6.93 -6.45
N LYS A 37 4.63 7.67 -6.05
CA LYS A 37 4.51 8.87 -5.22
C LYS A 37 3.44 9.84 -5.72
N ASP A 38 3.47 10.18 -7.01
CA ASP A 38 2.54 11.15 -7.57
C ASP A 38 1.09 10.65 -7.53
N GLU A 39 0.89 9.35 -7.72
CA GLU A 39 -0.43 8.76 -7.68
C GLU A 39 -1.01 8.79 -6.26
N TRP A 40 -0.20 8.56 -5.25
CA TRP A 40 -0.64 8.67 -3.85
C TRP A 40 -1.06 10.10 -3.53
N PHE A 41 -0.26 11.06 -3.98
CA PHE A 41 -0.55 12.47 -3.77
C PHE A 41 -1.80 12.91 -4.52
N GLU A 42 -1.93 12.53 -5.79
CA GLU A 42 -3.04 12.94 -6.65
C GLU A 42 -4.38 12.33 -6.20
N ASN A 43 -4.36 11.13 -5.65
CA ASN A 43 -5.57 10.43 -5.24
C ASN A 43 -6.00 10.74 -3.80
N TYR A 44 -5.29 11.62 -3.12
CA TYR A 44 -5.66 12.03 -1.76
C TYR A 44 -7.09 12.57 -1.71
N SER A 45 -7.42 13.51 -2.59
CA SER A 45 -8.75 14.10 -2.61
C SER A 45 -9.84 13.08 -2.90
N LYS A 46 -9.56 12.15 -3.82
CA LYS A 46 -10.50 11.08 -4.14
C LYS A 46 -10.75 10.19 -2.94
N PHE A 47 -9.70 9.85 -2.19
CA PHE A 47 -9.83 9.04 -0.99
C PHE A 47 -10.66 9.78 0.07
N GLN A 48 -10.41 11.07 0.28
CA GLN A 48 -11.18 11.87 1.24
C GLN A 48 -12.66 11.89 0.87
N GLU A 49 -12.97 11.95 -0.42
CA GLU A 49 -14.33 11.86 -0.91
C GLU A 49 -14.96 10.51 -0.60
N MET A 50 -14.18 9.43 -0.75
CA MET A 50 -14.65 8.06 -0.50
C MET A 50 -15.01 7.83 0.98
N ILE A 51 -14.29 8.46 1.89
CA ILE A 51 -14.54 8.27 3.33
C ILE A 51 -15.46 9.33 3.94
N LYS A 52 -15.89 10.29 3.14
CA LYS A 52 -16.77 11.35 3.60
C LYS A 52 -18.07 10.77 4.17
N GLY A 53 -18.41 11.16 5.39
CA GLY A 53 -19.60 10.67 6.05
C GLY A 53 -19.46 9.29 6.68
N LYS A 54 -18.30 8.68 6.60
CA LYS A 54 -18.02 7.38 7.20
C LYS A 54 -17.26 7.56 8.51
N GLU A 55 -17.49 6.63 9.44
CA GLU A 55 -16.84 6.65 10.73
C GLU A 55 -15.66 5.67 10.77
N LYS A 56 -14.66 5.99 11.58
CA LYS A 56 -13.53 5.10 11.84
C LYS A 56 -13.97 3.91 12.70
N PRO A 57 -13.39 2.72 12.54
CA PRO A 57 -12.35 2.43 11.54
C PRO A 57 -12.92 2.28 10.13
N TYR A 58 -12.18 2.73 9.13
CA TYR A 58 -12.61 2.59 7.73
C TYR A 58 -12.31 1.17 7.25
N LYS A 59 -13.27 0.56 6.58
CA LYS A 59 -13.07 -0.75 5.94
C LYS A 59 -12.52 -0.49 4.54
N ILE A 60 -11.27 -0.87 4.31
CA ILE A 60 -10.58 -0.60 3.04
C ILE A 60 -10.23 -1.93 2.38
N GLY A 61 -10.75 -2.15 1.18
CA GLY A 61 -10.46 -3.35 0.41
C GLY A 61 -9.20 -3.15 -0.43
N PHE A 62 -8.34 -4.16 -0.46
CA PHE A 62 -7.09 -4.15 -1.22
C PHE A 62 -7.09 -5.30 -2.22
N TYR A 63 -6.83 -4.97 -3.48
CA TYR A 63 -6.72 -5.95 -4.54
C TYR A 63 -5.40 -5.73 -5.27
N PHE A 64 -4.63 -6.79 -5.45
CA PHE A 64 -3.28 -6.69 -6.02
C PHE A 64 -3.26 -7.20 -7.45
N ILE A 65 -2.63 -6.43 -8.34
CA ILE A 65 -2.37 -6.85 -9.71
C ILE A 65 -0.87 -7.07 -9.81
N ARG A 66 -0.46 -8.31 -10.02
CA ARG A 66 0.93 -8.73 -9.99
C ARG A 66 1.45 -8.92 -11.41
N ASP A 67 2.75 -8.67 -11.61
CA ASP A 67 3.40 -8.84 -12.91
C ASP A 67 3.95 -10.25 -13.14
N SER A 68 3.84 -11.13 -12.15
CA SER A 68 4.31 -12.51 -12.24
C SER A 68 3.50 -13.42 -11.34
N ARG A 69 3.66 -14.74 -11.57
CA ARG A 69 3.01 -15.75 -10.75
C ARG A 69 3.83 -16.12 -9.51
N ARG A 70 4.89 -15.36 -9.22
CA ARG A 70 5.71 -15.61 -8.05
C ARG A 70 4.87 -15.49 -6.79
N ALA A 71 5.03 -16.46 -5.89
CA ALA A 71 4.30 -16.46 -4.62
C ALA A 71 4.62 -15.21 -3.80
N PHE A 72 3.62 -14.68 -3.11
CA PHE A 72 3.78 -13.55 -2.21
C PHE A 72 2.87 -13.74 -1.00
N ASP A 73 3.14 -12.99 0.04
CA ASP A 73 2.35 -13.00 1.27
C ASP A 73 1.49 -11.74 1.29
N TYR A 74 0.17 -11.91 1.40
CA TYR A 74 -0.77 -10.78 1.42
C TYR A 74 -0.43 -9.79 2.53
N ILE A 75 -0.12 -10.27 3.72
CA ILE A 75 0.16 -9.37 4.85
C ILE A 75 1.39 -8.52 4.56
N ASN A 76 2.44 -9.14 4.00
CA ASN A 76 3.65 -8.42 3.64
C ASN A 76 3.42 -7.43 2.50
N ALA A 77 2.59 -7.79 1.52
CA ALA A 77 2.27 -6.90 0.41
C ALA A 77 1.39 -5.73 0.85
N LEU A 78 0.61 -5.89 1.91
CA LEU A 78 -0.29 -4.86 2.44
C LEU A 78 0.46 -3.78 3.22
N GLN A 79 1.61 -4.12 3.80
CA GLN A 79 2.32 -3.22 4.71
C GLN A 79 2.72 -1.90 4.06
N LEU A 80 3.32 -1.95 2.88
CA LEU A 80 3.80 -0.73 2.22
C LEU A 80 2.66 0.20 1.78
N PRO A 81 1.58 -0.29 1.17
CA PRO A 81 0.44 0.57 0.88
C PRO A 81 -0.12 1.28 2.12
N LEU A 82 -0.24 0.58 3.25
CA LEU A 82 -0.70 1.20 4.49
C LEU A 82 0.27 2.27 4.99
N ASP A 83 1.57 2.01 4.91
CA ASP A 83 2.58 2.99 5.29
C ASP A 83 2.49 4.24 4.42
N LEU A 84 2.29 4.07 3.12
CA LEU A 84 2.16 5.19 2.18
C LEU A 84 0.87 5.98 2.41
N MET A 85 -0.22 5.31 2.75
CA MET A 85 -1.46 5.98 3.11
C MET A 85 -1.27 6.88 4.33
N GLN A 86 -0.46 6.46 5.30
CA GLN A 86 -0.10 7.30 6.44
C GLN A 86 0.81 8.45 6.02
N ASP A 87 1.84 8.16 5.23
CA ASP A 87 2.82 9.16 4.80
C ASP A 87 2.18 10.28 3.99
N PHE A 88 1.16 9.96 3.20
CA PHE A 88 0.45 10.94 2.38
C PHE A 88 -0.82 11.45 3.05
N ALA A 89 -0.97 11.18 4.34
CA ALA A 89 -2.06 11.70 5.19
C ALA A 89 -3.47 11.24 4.76
N TRP A 90 -3.57 10.09 4.09
CA TRP A 90 -4.87 9.49 3.79
C TRP A 90 -5.53 8.99 5.07
N ILE A 91 -4.73 8.41 5.96
CA ILE A 91 -5.15 7.91 7.26
C ILE A 91 -4.16 8.39 8.32
N ASP A 92 -4.60 8.47 9.56
CA ASP A 92 -3.75 8.93 10.67
C ASP A 92 -2.77 7.84 11.11
N ASP A 93 -3.24 6.58 11.10
CA ASP A 93 -2.45 5.42 11.49
C ASP A 93 -3.11 4.19 10.88
N ASP A 94 -2.38 3.08 10.79
CA ASP A 94 -2.91 1.82 10.28
C ASP A 94 -3.43 0.88 11.37
N ASN A 95 -3.58 1.38 12.59
CA ASN A 95 -4.06 0.58 13.72
C ASN A 95 -5.57 0.31 13.64
N MET A 96 -6.06 -0.52 14.56
CA MET A 96 -7.45 -0.96 14.60
C MET A 96 -8.48 0.16 14.76
N GLU A 97 -8.06 1.31 15.26
CA GLU A 97 -8.95 2.46 15.44
C GLU A 97 -9.20 3.21 14.14
N ASN A 98 -8.32 3.07 13.17
CA ASN A 98 -8.37 3.81 11.92
C ASN A 98 -8.76 2.98 10.72
N VAL A 99 -8.30 1.72 10.62
CA VAL A 99 -8.46 0.91 9.42
C VAL A 99 -8.75 -0.55 9.74
N ILE A 100 -9.71 -1.12 9.02
CA ILE A 100 -9.90 -2.56 8.95
C ILE A 100 -9.54 -2.96 7.51
N PRO A 101 -8.33 -3.52 7.28
CA PRO A 101 -7.96 -3.92 5.93
C PRO A 101 -8.69 -5.20 5.53
N ILE A 102 -9.19 -5.21 4.29
CA ILE A 102 -9.89 -6.36 3.74
C ILE A 102 -9.13 -6.79 2.48
N ILE A 103 -8.62 -8.01 2.48
CA ILE A 103 -7.91 -8.54 1.33
C ILE A 103 -8.91 -9.14 0.36
N LEU A 104 -9.00 -8.54 -0.84
CA LEU A 104 -9.95 -8.95 -1.88
C LEU A 104 -9.39 -10.02 -2.81
N GLY A 105 -8.08 -10.16 -2.86
CA GLY A 105 -7.42 -11.15 -3.71
C GLY A 105 -6.36 -10.54 -4.61
N TYR A 106 -5.99 -11.27 -5.66
CA TYR A 106 -5.01 -10.80 -6.63
C TYR A 106 -5.25 -11.42 -8.00
N GLU A 107 -4.65 -10.81 -9.00
CA GLU A 107 -4.58 -11.38 -10.33
C GLU A 107 -3.19 -11.15 -10.92
N VAL A 108 -2.86 -11.88 -11.98
CA VAL A 108 -1.59 -11.74 -12.68
C VAL A 108 -1.84 -11.08 -14.02
N ASP A 109 -1.16 -9.97 -14.27
CA ASP A 109 -1.18 -9.25 -15.53
C ASP A 109 0.26 -8.91 -15.88
N LYS A 110 0.77 -9.51 -16.94
CA LYS A 110 2.17 -9.35 -17.35
C LYS A 110 2.39 -8.17 -18.30
N GLU A 111 1.33 -7.50 -18.68
CA GLU A 111 1.42 -6.36 -19.60
C GLU A 111 1.56 -5.01 -18.91
#